data_23db810434ccfca6e9ebc49873c47f35
#
_entry.id   23db810434ccfca6e9ebc49873c47f35
#
_cell.length_a   1.000
_cell.length_b   1.000
_cell.length_c   1.000
_cell.angle_alpha   90.00
_cell.angle_beta   90.00
_cell.angle_gamma   90.00
#
_symmetry.space_group_name_H-M   'P 1'
#
loop_
_entity.id
_entity.type
_entity.pdbx_description
1 polymer ?
#
loop_
_entity_poly.entity_id
_entity_poly.type
_entity_poly.pdbx_seq_one_letter_code
_entity_poly.pdbx_strand_id
1 'polypeptide(L)'
;TLGAFNTIGSIIGTFVPTFVTIPAVGTSITFLIFSGILLVLAIVYFVNVRAGKKKVIVSVVIFALCCGLGYSDSFAFWEKDLTYEGESVYNYLQVSEDDTSVRLSTNVLFGVQSVYMKQDRLTGMYYDYAMAAPLMLADKKPSDMDVLILGMGTGTYATQCRKYLGDMNVEGVEIDEKITQLSRKYFSLSEDVPVTTYDGRAY
;
A
#
# COMPACT_ATOMS: atom_id res chain seq x y z
N THR A 1 -24.99 -18.30 27.03
CA THR A 1 -25.46 -17.20 26.14
C THR A 1 -24.44 -16.06 26.07
N LEU A 2 -23.86 -15.58 27.17
CA LEU A 2 -22.88 -14.46 27.14
C LEU A 2 -21.60 -14.80 26.35
N GLY A 3 -21.09 -16.03 26.52
CA GLY A 3 -19.92 -16.50 25.78
C GLY A 3 -20.15 -16.55 24.25
N ALA A 4 -21.35 -16.96 23.82
CA ALA A 4 -21.70 -16.99 22.39
C ALA A 4 -21.72 -15.57 21.78
N PHE A 5 -22.28 -14.60 22.49
CA PHE A 5 -22.28 -13.20 22.04
C PHE A 5 -20.86 -12.63 21.96
N ASN A 6 -19.99 -12.97 22.93
CA ASN A 6 -18.59 -12.55 22.88
C ASN A 6 -17.86 -13.15 21.67
N THR A 7 -18.06 -14.44 21.40
CA THR A 7 -17.44 -15.10 20.22
C THR A 7 -17.93 -14.49 18.90
N ILE A 8 -19.24 -14.28 18.76
CA ILE A 8 -19.81 -13.63 17.57
C ILE A 8 -19.26 -12.22 17.40
N GLY A 9 -19.24 -11.44 18.50
CA GLY A 9 -18.69 -10.08 18.48
C GLY A 9 -17.21 -10.04 18.08
N SER A 10 -16.41 -10.98 18.56
CA SER A 10 -14.99 -11.09 18.18
C SER A 10 -14.82 -11.44 16.71
N ILE A 11 -15.62 -12.36 16.18
CA ILE A 11 -15.59 -12.72 14.74
C ILE A 11 -15.95 -11.50 13.90
N ILE A 12 -17.07 -10.83 14.19
CA ILE A 12 -17.50 -9.64 13.46
C ILE A 12 -16.43 -8.54 13.56
N GLY A 13 -15.94 -8.28 14.79
CA GLY A 13 -14.93 -7.24 15.05
C GLY A 13 -13.57 -7.49 14.38
N THR A 14 -13.27 -8.72 14.01
CA THR A 14 -12.04 -9.07 13.28
C THR A 14 -12.26 -9.03 11.77
N PHE A 15 -13.32 -9.66 11.29
CA PHE A 15 -13.53 -9.85 9.84
C PHE A 15 -14.08 -8.59 9.15
N VAL A 16 -14.99 -7.86 9.76
CA VAL A 16 -15.59 -6.67 9.14
C VAL A 16 -14.56 -5.57 8.89
N PRO A 17 -13.68 -5.20 9.86
CA PRO A 17 -12.61 -4.25 9.56
C PRO A 17 -11.72 -4.71 8.41
N THR A 18 -11.23 -5.92 8.48
CA THR A 18 -10.20 -6.43 7.56
C THR A 18 -10.71 -6.58 6.13
N PHE A 19 -11.92 -7.12 5.95
CA PHE A 19 -12.41 -7.48 4.61
C PHE A 19 -13.42 -6.50 4.02
N VAL A 20 -13.97 -5.60 4.83
CA VAL A 20 -15.03 -4.69 4.38
C VAL A 20 -14.63 -3.24 4.56
N THR A 21 -14.36 -2.79 5.79
CA THR A 21 -14.22 -1.34 6.01
C THR A 21 -12.84 -0.82 5.64
N ILE A 22 -11.75 -1.50 5.97
CA ILE A 22 -10.41 -1.06 5.55
C ILE A 22 -10.29 -1.01 4.02
N PRO A 23 -10.68 -2.05 3.26
CA PRO A 23 -10.68 -1.96 1.79
C PRO A 23 -11.56 -0.86 1.21
N ALA A 24 -12.69 -0.54 1.87
CA ALA A 24 -13.65 0.42 1.36
C ALA A 24 -13.30 1.89 1.69
N VAL A 25 -12.79 2.16 2.89
CA VAL A 25 -12.63 3.54 3.40
C VAL A 25 -11.27 3.81 4.05
N GLY A 26 -10.36 2.84 4.07
CA GLY A 26 -9.03 2.95 4.68
C GLY A 26 -9.02 2.77 6.19
N THR A 27 -7.82 2.73 6.75
CA THR A 27 -7.59 2.40 8.16
C THR A 27 -8.09 3.50 9.09
N SER A 28 -7.80 4.76 8.82
CA SER A 28 -8.18 5.91 9.66
C SER A 28 -9.70 6.01 9.84
N ILE A 29 -10.45 5.95 8.73
CA ILE A 29 -11.93 6.04 8.76
C ILE A 29 -12.51 4.81 9.46
N THR A 30 -11.93 3.63 9.24
CA THR A 30 -12.35 2.41 9.94
C THR A 30 -12.25 2.57 11.45
N PHE A 31 -11.14 3.10 11.96
CA PHE A 31 -10.99 3.38 13.40
C PHE A 31 -12.04 4.38 13.91
N LEU A 32 -12.33 5.43 13.14
CA LEU A 32 -13.35 6.40 13.51
C LEU A 32 -14.76 5.78 13.55
N ILE A 33 -15.10 4.91 12.61
CA ILE A 33 -16.40 4.18 12.59
C ILE A 33 -16.54 3.33 13.85
N PHE A 34 -15.55 2.49 14.17
CA PHE A 34 -15.63 1.60 15.35
C PHE A 34 -15.59 2.39 16.65
N SER A 35 -14.81 3.46 16.72
CA SER A 35 -14.80 4.37 17.88
C SER A 35 -16.16 5.07 18.05
N GLY A 36 -16.83 5.44 16.96
CA GLY A 36 -18.18 6.00 16.97
C GLY A 36 -19.22 5.00 17.51
N ILE A 37 -19.15 3.72 17.09
CA ILE A 37 -20.01 2.67 17.62
C ILE A 37 -19.81 2.52 19.14
N LEU A 38 -18.55 2.50 19.59
CA LEU A 38 -18.24 2.42 21.02
C LEU A 38 -18.77 3.63 21.81
N LEU A 39 -18.67 4.84 21.19
CA LEU A 39 -19.22 6.05 21.80
C LEU A 39 -20.75 5.96 21.98
N VAL A 40 -21.47 5.48 20.96
CA VAL A 40 -22.92 5.30 21.03
C VAL A 40 -23.28 4.32 22.17
N LEU A 41 -22.58 3.19 22.26
CA LEU A 41 -22.77 2.23 23.34
C LEU A 41 -22.49 2.84 24.72
N ALA A 42 -21.42 3.63 24.84
CA ALA A 42 -21.08 4.34 26.07
C ALA A 42 -22.15 5.36 26.46
N ILE A 43 -22.70 6.11 25.49
CA ILE A 43 -23.78 7.06 25.73
C ILE A 43 -25.04 6.34 26.23
N VAL A 44 -25.44 5.25 25.56
CA VAL A 44 -26.58 4.42 25.98
C VAL A 44 -26.39 3.94 27.43
N TYR A 45 -25.20 3.45 27.77
CA TYR A 45 -24.87 3.03 29.13
C TYR A 45 -24.96 4.19 30.11
N PHE A 46 -24.37 5.36 29.84
CA PHE A 46 -24.38 6.51 30.73
C PHE A 46 -25.79 7.06 30.97
N VAL A 47 -26.65 7.02 29.96
CA VAL A 47 -28.04 7.43 30.07
C VAL A 47 -28.80 6.45 30.97
N ASN A 48 -28.63 5.14 30.79
CA ASN A 48 -29.30 4.12 31.60
C ASN A 48 -28.91 4.16 33.08
N VAL A 49 -27.62 4.39 33.39
CA VAL A 49 -27.15 4.49 34.78
C VAL A 49 -27.28 5.91 35.36
N ARG A 50 -27.97 6.82 34.64
CA ARG A 50 -28.11 8.23 35.03
C ARG A 50 -26.77 8.90 35.40
N ALA A 51 -25.70 8.50 34.78
CA ALA A 51 -24.39 9.15 34.89
C ALA A 51 -24.52 10.61 34.45
N GLY A 52 -24.03 11.54 35.25
CA GLY A 52 -24.24 12.97 34.99
C GLY A 52 -23.90 13.42 33.55
N LYS A 53 -24.67 14.35 33.01
CA LYS A 53 -24.56 14.89 31.63
C LYS A 53 -23.15 15.31 31.23
N LYS A 54 -22.31 15.70 32.19
CA LYS A 54 -20.89 16.07 31.93
C LYS A 54 -20.08 14.94 31.27
N LYS A 55 -20.31 13.67 31.69
CA LYS A 55 -19.58 12.54 31.13
C LYS A 55 -19.91 12.32 29.64
N VAL A 56 -21.19 12.43 29.29
CA VAL A 56 -21.66 12.31 27.90
C VAL A 56 -21.09 13.43 27.06
N ILE A 57 -21.17 14.67 27.54
CA ILE A 57 -20.63 15.84 26.81
C ILE A 57 -19.13 15.69 26.56
N VAL A 58 -18.37 15.33 27.61
CA VAL A 58 -16.91 15.13 27.49
C VAL A 58 -16.56 14.03 26.48
N SER A 59 -17.28 12.89 26.50
CA SER A 59 -17.05 11.81 25.55
C SER A 59 -17.32 12.23 24.11
N VAL A 60 -18.40 12.98 23.87
CA VAL A 60 -18.73 13.50 22.53
C VAL A 60 -17.70 14.53 22.06
N VAL A 61 -17.25 15.43 22.93
CA VAL A 61 -16.23 16.44 22.60
C VAL A 61 -14.90 15.75 22.25
N ILE A 62 -14.46 14.78 23.05
CA ILE A 62 -13.23 14.01 22.77
C ILE A 62 -13.35 13.32 21.41
N PHE A 63 -14.46 12.66 21.13
CA PHE A 63 -14.68 11.99 19.85
C PHE A 63 -14.65 12.98 18.68
N ALA A 64 -15.31 14.13 18.80
CA ALA A 64 -15.30 15.17 17.78
C ALA A 64 -13.88 15.72 17.51
N LEU A 65 -13.09 15.90 18.57
CA LEU A 65 -11.67 16.26 18.45
C LEU A 65 -10.86 15.17 17.74
N CYS A 66 -11.08 13.90 18.10
CA CYS A 66 -10.44 12.78 17.42
C CYS A 66 -10.83 12.72 15.94
N CYS A 67 -12.08 12.99 15.58
CA CYS A 67 -12.50 13.06 14.18
C CYS A 67 -11.79 14.20 13.41
N GLY A 68 -11.63 15.37 14.04
CA GLY A 68 -10.99 16.51 13.42
C GLY A 68 -9.47 16.42 13.30
N LEU A 69 -8.81 15.78 14.27
CA LEU A 69 -7.36 15.68 14.35
C LEU A 69 -6.83 14.33 13.86
N GLY A 70 -7.63 13.27 13.96
CA GLY A 70 -7.23 11.90 13.63
C GLY A 70 -7.54 11.48 12.20
N TYR A 71 -8.16 12.34 11.40
CA TYR A 71 -8.35 12.10 9.98
C TYR A 71 -7.05 12.42 9.25
N SER A 72 -6.17 11.45 9.16
CA SER A 72 -4.92 11.55 8.44
C SER A 72 -4.58 10.22 7.80
N ASP A 73 -4.19 10.25 6.53
CA ASP A 73 -3.62 9.10 5.84
C ASP A 73 -2.11 8.98 6.11
N SER A 74 -1.54 9.92 6.89
CA SER A 74 -0.15 9.93 7.29
C SER A 74 0.01 9.21 8.63
N PHE A 75 0.56 8.01 8.59
CA PHE A 75 0.91 7.22 9.77
C PHE A 75 2.38 7.35 10.15
N ALA A 76 3.23 7.73 9.20
CA ALA A 76 4.67 7.87 9.39
C ALA A 76 5.05 9.29 9.81
N PHE A 77 4.38 9.85 10.84
CA PHE A 77 4.62 11.20 11.32
C PHE A 77 6.08 11.45 11.80
N TRP A 78 6.88 10.41 11.97
CA TRP A 78 8.31 10.48 12.29
C TRP A 78 9.21 10.55 11.05
N GLU A 79 8.71 10.21 9.86
CA GLU A 79 9.42 10.31 8.58
C GLU A 79 9.25 11.74 8.03
N LYS A 80 10.35 12.41 7.74
CA LYS A 80 10.33 13.81 7.29
C LYS A 80 10.44 13.99 5.78
N ASP A 81 10.94 12.98 5.08
CA ASP A 81 11.35 13.09 3.68
C ASP A 81 10.54 12.15 2.76
N LEU A 82 9.25 11.97 3.07
CA LEU A 82 8.36 11.22 2.21
C LEU A 82 7.84 12.10 1.07
N THR A 83 8.07 11.64 -0.16
CA THR A 83 7.49 12.24 -1.38
C THR A 83 6.03 11.86 -1.56
N TYR A 84 5.67 10.64 -1.11
CA TYR A 84 4.30 10.14 -1.12
C TYR A 84 4.07 9.19 0.07
N GLU A 85 2.88 9.28 0.63
CA GLU A 85 2.36 8.36 1.63
C GLU A 85 0.89 8.08 1.34
N GLY A 86 0.45 6.82 1.49
CA GLY A 86 -0.95 6.44 1.30
C GLY A 86 -1.19 4.96 1.46
N GLU A 87 -2.46 4.58 1.39
CA GLU A 87 -2.90 3.19 1.48
C GLU A 87 -3.51 2.72 0.15
N SER A 88 -3.33 1.44 -0.13
CA SER A 88 -4.11 0.68 -1.10
C SER A 88 -4.90 -0.41 -0.40
N VAL A 89 -5.66 -1.20 -1.16
CA VAL A 89 -6.35 -2.40 -0.63
C VAL A 89 -5.34 -3.44 -0.12
N TYR A 90 -4.11 -3.43 -0.65
CA TYR A 90 -3.10 -4.45 -0.39
C TYR A 90 -1.99 -3.98 0.54
N ASN A 91 -1.63 -2.69 0.47
CA ASN A 91 -0.41 -2.18 1.09
C ASN A 91 -0.59 -0.78 1.67
N TYR A 92 0.16 -0.49 2.71
CA TYR A 92 0.53 0.85 3.08
C TYR A 92 1.80 1.23 2.29
N LEU A 93 1.75 2.32 1.56
CA LEU A 93 2.74 2.69 0.56
C LEU A 93 3.45 3.98 0.94
N GLN A 94 4.77 3.95 0.88
CA GLN A 94 5.62 5.11 1.05
C GLN A 94 6.58 5.25 -0.13
N VAL A 95 6.70 6.45 -0.68
CA VAL A 95 7.75 6.79 -1.62
C VAL A 95 8.68 7.81 -0.99
N SER A 96 9.94 7.48 -0.90
CA SER A 96 11.02 8.40 -0.52
C SER A 96 11.92 8.67 -1.72
N GLU A 97 12.41 9.90 -1.80
CA GLU A 97 13.24 10.37 -2.90
C GLU A 97 14.43 11.14 -2.38
N ASP A 98 15.60 10.83 -2.90
CA ASP A 98 16.82 11.58 -2.67
C ASP A 98 17.49 11.98 -4.01
N ASP A 99 18.65 12.62 -3.96
CA ASP A 99 19.38 13.08 -5.15
C ASP A 99 19.80 11.93 -6.08
N THR A 100 19.84 10.70 -5.58
CA THR A 100 20.38 9.54 -6.31
C THR A 100 19.34 8.51 -6.68
N SER A 101 18.25 8.41 -5.92
CA SER A 101 17.28 7.32 -6.06
C SER A 101 15.87 7.71 -5.61
N VAL A 102 14.90 6.94 -6.12
CA VAL A 102 13.53 6.88 -5.63
C VAL A 102 13.28 5.47 -5.10
N ARG A 103 12.66 5.35 -3.93
CA ARG A 103 12.41 4.07 -3.26
C ARG A 103 10.96 3.92 -2.92
N LEU A 104 10.41 2.74 -3.18
CA LEU A 104 9.10 2.32 -2.69
C LEU A 104 9.27 1.41 -1.48
N SER A 105 8.56 1.72 -0.41
CA SER A 105 8.39 0.84 0.76
C SER A 105 6.92 0.50 0.94
N THR A 106 6.64 -0.75 1.32
CA THR A 106 5.27 -1.25 1.57
C THR A 106 5.00 -1.50 3.05
N ASN A 107 5.95 -1.20 3.91
CA ASN A 107 5.80 -1.31 5.35
C ASN A 107 6.40 -0.08 6.04
N VAL A 108 5.77 0.33 7.13
CA VAL A 108 6.17 1.50 7.93
C VAL A 108 7.61 1.41 8.44
N LEU A 109 8.17 0.22 8.54
CA LEU A 109 9.39 0.07 9.30
C LEU A 109 10.64 -0.38 8.54
N PHE A 110 10.63 -1.21 7.49
CA PHE A 110 11.90 -1.80 7.04
C PHE A 110 11.97 -2.39 5.62
N GLY A 111 11.04 -2.16 4.74
CA GLY A 111 11.08 -2.88 3.47
C GLY A 111 11.17 -1.98 2.24
N VAL A 112 12.38 -1.78 1.70
CA VAL A 112 12.50 -1.24 0.36
C VAL A 112 12.10 -2.34 -0.64
N GLN A 113 10.96 -2.14 -1.30
CA GLN A 113 10.43 -3.07 -2.31
C GLN A 113 11.01 -2.81 -3.69
N SER A 114 11.19 -1.55 -4.03
CA SER A 114 11.72 -1.15 -5.33
C SER A 114 12.61 0.07 -5.19
N VAL A 115 13.63 0.14 -6.05
CA VAL A 115 14.53 1.29 -6.16
C VAL A 115 14.66 1.69 -7.62
N TYR A 116 14.45 2.95 -7.93
CA TYR A 116 14.80 3.55 -9.20
C TYR A 116 16.03 4.44 -9.03
N MET A 117 17.07 4.22 -9.84
CA MET A 117 18.28 5.05 -9.82
C MET A 117 18.16 6.19 -10.81
N LYS A 118 18.29 7.44 -10.33
CA LYS A 118 18.29 8.64 -11.15
C LYS A 118 19.58 8.75 -12.01
N GLN A 119 20.62 8.10 -11.55
CA GLN A 119 21.90 8.04 -12.25
C GLN A 119 22.02 6.76 -13.06
N ASP A 120 22.95 6.74 -14.01
CA ASP A 120 23.23 5.57 -14.84
C ASP A 120 24.08 4.53 -14.10
N ARG A 121 23.44 3.81 -13.19
CA ARG A 121 24.03 2.71 -12.40
C ARG A 121 22.99 1.69 -12.00
N LEU A 122 23.45 0.50 -11.64
CA LEU A 122 22.62 -0.56 -11.06
C LEU A 122 22.16 -0.18 -9.65
N THR A 123 21.09 -0.82 -9.19
CA THR A 123 20.46 -0.51 -7.92
C THR A 123 21.12 -1.16 -6.72
N GLY A 124 21.85 -2.27 -6.94
CA GLY A 124 22.39 -3.13 -5.90
C GLY A 124 21.36 -4.12 -5.32
N MET A 125 20.17 -4.20 -5.92
CA MET A 125 19.08 -5.08 -5.48
C MET A 125 19.04 -6.38 -6.31
N TYR A 126 18.23 -7.35 -5.86
CA TYR A 126 18.14 -8.69 -6.47
C TYR A 126 17.75 -8.67 -7.96
N TYR A 127 16.97 -7.71 -8.40
CA TYR A 127 16.57 -7.63 -9.82
C TYR A 127 17.72 -7.24 -10.76
N ASP A 128 18.79 -6.68 -10.24
CA ASP A 128 20.01 -6.50 -11.04
C ASP A 128 20.60 -7.85 -11.47
N TYR A 129 20.57 -8.82 -10.56
CA TYR A 129 20.98 -10.20 -10.87
C TYR A 129 19.97 -10.91 -11.78
N ALA A 130 18.68 -10.61 -11.63
CA ALA A 130 17.63 -11.19 -12.46
C ALA A 130 17.76 -10.79 -13.94
N MET A 131 18.44 -9.67 -14.27
CA MET A 131 18.75 -9.32 -15.65
C MET A 131 19.64 -10.35 -16.38
N ALA A 132 20.29 -11.25 -15.64
CA ALA A 132 21.01 -12.36 -16.26
C ALA A 132 20.08 -13.37 -16.93
N ALA A 133 18.81 -13.48 -16.51
CA ALA A 133 17.88 -14.48 -17.05
C ALA A 133 17.63 -14.36 -18.56
N PRO A 134 17.34 -13.19 -19.13
CA PRO A 134 17.27 -13.04 -20.60
C PRO A 134 18.55 -13.42 -21.31
N LEU A 135 19.74 -13.14 -20.72
CA LEU A 135 21.03 -13.47 -21.33
C LEU A 135 21.31 -14.97 -21.35
N MET A 136 20.59 -15.79 -20.58
CA MET A 136 20.72 -17.26 -20.64
C MET A 136 20.08 -17.86 -21.91
N LEU A 137 19.28 -17.07 -22.64
CA LEU A 137 18.71 -17.46 -23.94
C LEU A 137 19.69 -17.08 -25.06
N ALA A 138 20.78 -17.81 -25.18
CA ALA A 138 21.94 -17.50 -26.03
C ALA A 138 21.61 -17.32 -27.53
N ASP A 139 20.51 -17.89 -28.00
CA ASP A 139 20.12 -17.88 -29.41
C ASP A 139 19.14 -16.74 -29.78
N LYS A 140 18.76 -15.90 -28.82
CA LYS A 140 17.84 -14.78 -29.02
C LYS A 140 18.51 -13.44 -28.77
N LYS A 141 18.19 -12.47 -29.61
CA LYS A 141 18.52 -11.07 -29.32
C LYS A 141 17.47 -10.49 -28.35
N PRO A 142 17.84 -9.53 -27.50
CA PRO A 142 16.88 -8.88 -26.58
C PRO A 142 15.63 -8.33 -27.29
N SER A 143 15.80 -7.76 -28.51
CA SER A 143 14.67 -7.27 -29.32
C SER A 143 13.67 -8.33 -29.76
N ASP A 144 14.07 -9.60 -29.73
CA ASP A 144 13.25 -10.73 -30.17
C ASP A 144 12.65 -11.49 -28.96
N MET A 145 12.76 -10.91 -27.76
CA MET A 145 12.28 -11.49 -26.52
C MET A 145 10.98 -10.85 -26.05
N ASP A 146 10.05 -11.70 -25.65
CA ASP A 146 8.86 -11.32 -24.91
C ASP A 146 9.06 -11.69 -23.43
N VAL A 147 8.90 -10.72 -22.56
CA VAL A 147 9.12 -10.88 -21.11
C VAL A 147 7.82 -10.55 -20.36
N LEU A 148 7.29 -11.52 -19.67
CA LEU A 148 6.17 -11.35 -18.75
C LEU A 148 6.69 -11.27 -17.31
N ILE A 149 6.33 -10.20 -16.59
CA ILE A 149 6.71 -10.00 -15.18
C ILE A 149 5.46 -10.15 -14.31
N LEU A 150 5.40 -11.22 -13.54
CA LEU A 150 4.36 -11.43 -12.53
C LEU A 150 4.80 -10.79 -11.20
N GLY A 151 4.04 -9.78 -10.75
CA GLY A 151 4.44 -8.90 -9.66
C GLY A 151 5.36 -7.79 -10.15
N MET A 152 4.84 -6.93 -11.04
CA MET A 152 5.61 -5.87 -11.71
C MET A 152 6.23 -4.89 -10.72
N GLY A 153 5.58 -4.62 -9.61
CA GLY A 153 6.00 -3.60 -8.65
C GLY A 153 6.11 -2.23 -9.33
N THR A 154 7.18 -1.50 -9.06
CA THR A 154 7.42 -0.21 -9.72
C THR A 154 8.01 -0.30 -11.12
N GLY A 155 8.19 -1.51 -11.66
CA GLY A 155 8.73 -1.71 -13.00
C GLY A 155 10.24 -1.49 -13.13
N THR A 156 10.98 -1.44 -12.03
CA THR A 156 12.44 -1.23 -12.07
C THR A 156 13.14 -2.29 -12.89
N TYR A 157 12.75 -3.58 -12.76
CA TYR A 157 13.32 -4.65 -13.56
C TYR A 157 13.07 -4.45 -15.06
N ALA A 158 11.84 -4.10 -15.45
CA ALA A 158 11.49 -3.81 -16.85
C ALA A 158 12.33 -2.64 -17.42
N THR A 159 12.41 -1.56 -16.65
CA THR A 159 13.18 -0.36 -17.03
C THR A 159 14.67 -0.70 -17.21
N GLN A 160 15.24 -1.49 -16.28
CA GLN A 160 16.65 -1.91 -16.38
C GLN A 160 16.90 -2.87 -17.54
N CYS A 161 16.03 -3.85 -17.77
CA CYS A 161 16.16 -4.77 -18.91
C CYS A 161 16.19 -3.98 -20.22
N ARG A 162 15.26 -3.07 -20.44
CA ARG A 162 15.22 -2.24 -21.65
C ARG A 162 16.44 -1.32 -21.77
N LYS A 163 16.89 -0.76 -20.65
CA LYS A 163 18.05 0.15 -20.63
C LYS A 163 19.36 -0.55 -20.91
N TYR A 164 19.60 -1.71 -20.33
CA TYR A 164 20.92 -2.36 -20.37
C TYR A 164 21.03 -3.51 -21.36
N LEU A 165 19.92 -4.15 -21.69
CA LEU A 165 19.92 -5.29 -22.62
C LEU A 165 19.37 -4.93 -24.01
N GLY A 166 18.62 -3.84 -24.13
CA GLY A 166 18.03 -3.37 -25.38
C GLY A 166 16.51 -3.45 -25.39
N ASP A 167 15.92 -2.92 -26.46
CA ASP A 167 14.46 -2.89 -26.62
C ASP A 167 13.89 -4.31 -26.73
N MET A 168 13.24 -4.75 -25.67
CA MET A 168 12.51 -6.00 -25.61
C MET A 168 11.04 -5.73 -25.28
N ASN A 169 10.16 -6.64 -25.72
CA ASN A 169 8.76 -6.55 -25.35
C ASN A 169 8.60 -6.98 -23.90
N VAL A 170 8.22 -6.03 -23.05
CA VAL A 170 8.00 -6.30 -21.63
C VAL A 170 6.55 -6.00 -21.29
N GLU A 171 5.88 -6.95 -20.66
CA GLU A 171 4.55 -6.82 -20.11
C GLU A 171 4.56 -7.15 -18.63
N GLY A 172 3.79 -6.43 -17.83
CA GLY A 172 3.69 -6.62 -16.39
C GLY A 172 2.30 -6.97 -15.91
N VAL A 173 2.25 -7.73 -14.83
CA VAL A 173 1.02 -7.94 -14.04
C VAL A 173 1.29 -7.48 -12.62
N GLU A 174 0.45 -6.57 -12.13
CA GLU A 174 0.55 -6.04 -10.76
C GLU A 174 -0.84 -6.04 -10.13
N ILE A 175 -0.96 -6.59 -8.94
CA ILE A 175 -2.24 -6.68 -8.26
C ILE A 175 -2.69 -5.33 -7.70
N ASP A 176 -1.73 -4.49 -7.33
CA ASP A 176 -1.98 -3.19 -6.71
C ASP A 176 -1.92 -2.06 -7.74
N GLU A 177 -3.09 -1.63 -8.21
CA GLU A 177 -3.20 -0.53 -9.16
C GLU A 177 -2.49 0.74 -8.66
N LYS A 178 -2.47 0.96 -7.35
CA LYS A 178 -1.80 2.12 -6.76
C LYS A 178 -0.30 2.08 -7.00
N ILE A 179 0.32 0.89 -6.90
CA ILE A 179 1.75 0.72 -7.23
C ILE A 179 2.00 1.04 -8.69
N THR A 180 1.12 0.60 -9.61
CA THR A 180 1.22 0.94 -11.04
C THR A 180 1.13 2.45 -11.29
N GLN A 181 0.23 3.15 -10.62
CA GLN A 181 0.14 4.61 -10.70
C GLN A 181 1.42 5.29 -10.19
N LEU A 182 1.96 4.83 -9.06
CA LEU A 182 3.20 5.36 -8.48
C LEU A 182 4.42 5.06 -9.36
N SER A 183 4.45 3.88 -10.03
CA SER A 183 5.55 3.49 -10.92
C SER A 183 5.73 4.47 -12.08
N ARG A 184 4.63 4.89 -12.69
CA ARG A 184 4.64 5.88 -13.76
C ARG A 184 4.99 7.27 -13.26
N LYS A 185 4.45 7.65 -12.11
CA LYS A 185 4.64 8.99 -11.55
C LYS A 185 6.04 9.25 -11.01
N TYR A 186 6.64 8.26 -10.33
CA TYR A 186 7.88 8.46 -9.58
C TYR A 186 9.06 7.59 -10.02
N PHE A 187 8.80 6.45 -10.68
CA PHE A 187 9.83 5.46 -11.00
C PHE A 187 10.18 5.39 -12.49
N SER A 188 9.68 6.35 -13.26
CA SER A 188 9.97 6.45 -14.71
C SER A 188 9.61 5.19 -15.50
N LEU A 189 8.59 4.43 -15.05
CA LEU A 189 8.07 3.34 -15.86
C LEU A 189 7.41 3.92 -17.11
N SER A 190 7.89 3.52 -18.27
CA SER A 190 7.41 4.03 -19.56
C SER A 190 5.95 3.66 -19.82
N GLU A 191 5.17 4.57 -20.42
CA GLU A 191 3.77 4.36 -20.76
C GLU A 191 3.55 3.26 -21.80
N ASP A 192 4.55 2.96 -22.61
CA ASP A 192 4.53 1.92 -23.63
C ASP A 192 4.74 0.49 -23.04
N VAL A 193 5.08 0.38 -21.75
CA VAL A 193 5.11 -0.91 -21.05
C VAL A 193 3.70 -1.22 -20.53
N PRO A 194 2.98 -2.19 -21.11
CA PRO A 194 1.66 -2.56 -20.64
C PRO A 194 1.75 -3.19 -19.25
N VAL A 195 0.88 -2.74 -18.34
CA VAL A 195 0.73 -3.34 -17.01
C VAL A 195 -0.75 -3.67 -16.79
N THR A 196 -1.04 -4.94 -16.60
CA THR A 196 -2.39 -5.43 -16.29
C THR A 196 -2.58 -5.50 -14.79
N THR A 197 -3.61 -4.82 -14.27
CA THR A 197 -3.98 -4.93 -12.85
C THR A 197 -4.75 -6.22 -12.64
N TYR A 198 -4.07 -7.25 -12.13
CA TYR A 198 -4.65 -8.57 -11.91
C TYR A 198 -3.82 -9.41 -10.93
N ASP A 199 -4.42 -10.48 -10.39
CA ASP A 199 -3.67 -11.48 -9.60
C ASP A 199 -2.81 -12.33 -10.55
N GLY A 200 -1.49 -12.21 -10.45
CA GLY A 200 -0.55 -12.93 -11.32
C GLY A 200 -0.59 -14.46 -11.19
N ARG A 201 -1.31 -14.99 -10.18
CA ARG A 201 -1.57 -16.45 -10.10
C ARG A 201 -2.73 -16.89 -11.00
N ALA A 202 -3.59 -15.96 -11.37
CA ALA A 202 -4.79 -16.22 -12.17
C ALA A 202 -4.67 -15.64 -13.59
N TYR A 203 -3.60 -14.90 -13.86
CA TYR A 203 -3.26 -14.38 -15.18
C TYR A 203 -2.73 -15.48 -16.07
#